data_9e09a035ef743f1b947ba8b3199f47a5
#
_entry.id   9e09a035ef743f1b947ba8b3199f47a5
#
_cell.length_a   1.000
_cell.length_b   1.000
_cell.length_c   1.000
_cell.angle_alpha   90.00
_cell.angle_beta   90.00
_cell.angle_gamma   90.00
#
_symmetry.space_group_name_H-M   'P 1'
#
loop_
_entity.id
_entity.type
_entity.pdbx_description
1 polymer ?
#
loop_
_entity_poly.entity_id
_entity_poly.type
_entity_poly.pdbx_seq_one_letter_code
_entity_poly.pdbx_strand_id
1 'polypeptide(L)'
;MAAVLLALAGNAVAAAQSLVEAAKAGDSAAALEMVMQKADVNAAEKDGTTPLHYAVYHNDVPLIDALLKAGAKANVLNDYGSSPLSEAAVTGNVDVIRKLLKAGADPNTENHDGQTPLMVIARTSNIAAAKELISRGAKVDHVERWHDQTALMWAAAEKQPEMVKLLIAHGANVNSRSKLNDWQRMVTAEPRAQGRLPGGLTPLLYAAREGCLECVKYLIDGKADVNLEDPEGVTPLIVAITNFHFDVAKYLIEHKADVNKWDWWGRTPLYSAVDLNTIPHGGRPDMPSLDRTTSLQLIQLLLDRGANPNAQLKLFPPYRALGPDRGGDQMLTIGATPLLRAAKAGDAPAIKLLLAHGADVSLPNIYGMTPVMAAAGVGSNEIDTRGRFKTQQEAVESIDLLVKAGADVNGHDTRTGSTALHAAALNGWDDVIKDLVAHNADLRAQDKRGKTPLDSAMGRAGGHGRGGTTIEVHEATGQLIEKLLANPQQARAF
;
A
#
# COMPACT_ATOMS: atom_id res chain seq x y z
N MET A 1 29.56 -88.16 -3.17
CA MET A 1 28.28 -87.55 -3.47
C MET A 1 28.50 -86.03 -3.55
N ALA A 2 28.56 -85.51 -4.74
CA ALA A 2 28.84 -84.12 -5.00
C ALA A 2 27.48 -83.38 -5.10
N ALA A 3 27.31 -82.37 -4.28
CA ALA A 3 26.16 -81.46 -4.35
C ALA A 3 26.51 -80.30 -5.28
N VAL A 4 25.78 -80.23 -6.42
CA VAL A 4 25.86 -79.13 -7.36
C VAL A 4 24.93 -78.00 -6.83
N LEU A 5 25.53 -76.90 -6.42
CA LEU A 5 24.81 -75.66 -6.14
C LEU A 5 24.64 -74.91 -7.45
N LEU A 6 23.41 -74.88 -7.98
CA LEU A 6 23.03 -73.98 -9.06
C LEU A 6 22.87 -72.56 -8.45
N ALA A 7 23.77 -71.67 -8.74
CA ALA A 7 23.57 -70.23 -8.51
C ALA A 7 22.63 -69.68 -9.60
N LEU A 8 21.38 -69.41 -9.22
CA LEU A 8 20.47 -68.61 -10.01
C LEU A 8 20.94 -67.17 -9.91
N ALA A 9 21.74 -66.70 -10.88
CA ALA A 9 21.96 -65.29 -11.11
C ALA A 9 20.67 -64.70 -11.70
N GLY A 10 19.88 -64.09 -10.88
CA GLY A 10 18.78 -63.25 -11.30
C GLY A 10 19.34 -62.01 -11.97
N ASN A 11 19.43 -62.02 -13.29
CA ASN A 11 19.60 -60.81 -14.09
C ASN A 11 18.31 -59.97 -13.89
N ALA A 12 18.32 -59.07 -12.91
CA ALA A 12 17.48 -57.92 -13.00
C ALA A 12 17.97 -57.12 -14.23
N VAL A 13 17.24 -57.26 -15.30
CA VAL A 13 17.40 -56.31 -16.44
C VAL A 13 17.05 -54.96 -15.86
N ALA A 14 18.04 -54.18 -15.45
CA ALA A 14 17.88 -52.78 -15.22
C ALA A 14 17.25 -52.19 -16.50
N ALA A 15 16.02 -51.68 -16.39
CA ALA A 15 15.41 -50.99 -17.53
C ALA A 15 16.43 -49.97 -18.01
N ALA A 16 16.81 -50.08 -19.29
CA ALA A 16 17.82 -49.18 -19.85
C ALA A 16 17.32 -47.76 -19.64
N GLN A 17 18.03 -46.94 -18.85
CA GLN A 17 17.71 -45.58 -18.57
C GLN A 17 17.57 -44.82 -19.90
N SER A 18 16.48 -44.15 -20.11
CA SER A 18 16.27 -43.32 -21.32
C SER A 18 17.04 -41.99 -21.21
N LEU A 19 17.30 -41.35 -22.38
CA LEU A 19 17.96 -40.05 -22.41
C LEU A 19 17.21 -39.01 -21.58
N VAL A 20 15.86 -39.03 -21.58
CA VAL A 20 15.08 -38.09 -20.82
C VAL A 20 15.18 -38.36 -19.30
N GLU A 21 15.25 -39.63 -18.89
CA GLU A 21 15.48 -40.02 -17.48
C GLU A 21 16.88 -39.63 -17.00
N ALA A 22 17.93 -39.82 -17.83
CA ALA A 22 19.28 -39.38 -17.52
C ALA A 22 19.37 -37.87 -17.36
N ALA A 23 18.76 -37.11 -18.28
CA ALA A 23 18.71 -35.66 -18.23
C ALA A 23 17.92 -35.18 -17.00
N LYS A 24 16.79 -35.83 -16.67
CA LYS A 24 15.99 -35.52 -15.47
C LYS A 24 16.76 -35.75 -14.18
N ALA A 25 17.51 -36.82 -14.10
CA ALA A 25 18.35 -37.15 -12.95
C ALA A 25 19.58 -36.23 -12.82
N GLY A 26 19.88 -35.39 -13.81
CA GLY A 26 21.09 -34.58 -13.87
C GLY A 26 22.37 -35.40 -14.15
N ASP A 27 22.23 -36.64 -14.65
CA ASP A 27 23.35 -37.47 -15.04
C ASP A 27 23.88 -37.05 -16.44
N SER A 28 24.63 -35.95 -16.42
CA SER A 28 25.20 -35.35 -17.64
C SER A 28 26.07 -36.34 -18.40
N ALA A 29 26.85 -37.19 -17.72
CA ALA A 29 27.75 -38.14 -18.37
C ALA A 29 26.97 -39.21 -19.16
N ALA A 30 25.99 -39.85 -18.51
CA ALA A 30 25.13 -40.83 -19.16
C ALA A 30 24.31 -40.20 -20.30
N ALA A 31 23.76 -39.00 -20.09
CA ALA A 31 22.99 -38.29 -21.11
C ALA A 31 23.85 -37.95 -22.35
N LEU A 32 25.08 -37.45 -22.16
CA LEU A 32 26.00 -37.13 -23.24
C LEU A 32 26.39 -38.38 -24.02
N GLU A 33 26.66 -39.50 -23.34
CA GLU A 33 26.97 -40.78 -24.01
C GLU A 33 25.80 -41.24 -24.90
N MET A 34 24.56 -41.16 -24.38
CA MET A 34 23.35 -41.49 -25.12
C MET A 34 23.15 -40.60 -26.36
N VAL A 35 23.44 -39.27 -26.26
CA VAL A 35 23.41 -38.36 -27.41
C VAL A 35 24.46 -38.77 -28.49
N MET A 36 25.67 -39.17 -28.04
CA MET A 36 26.70 -39.67 -28.97
C MET A 36 26.27 -40.96 -29.66
N GLN A 37 25.53 -41.82 -28.96
CA GLN A 37 24.93 -43.05 -29.48
C GLN A 37 23.70 -42.81 -30.37
N LYS A 38 23.37 -41.54 -30.66
CA LYS A 38 22.21 -41.12 -31.46
C LYS A 38 20.85 -41.49 -30.88
N ALA A 39 20.72 -41.47 -29.55
CA ALA A 39 19.43 -41.57 -28.93
C ALA A 39 18.51 -40.45 -29.43
N ASP A 40 17.19 -40.66 -29.39
CA ASP A 40 16.23 -39.63 -29.81
C ASP A 40 16.26 -38.47 -28.82
N VAL A 41 16.86 -37.33 -29.24
CA VAL A 41 16.99 -36.09 -28.44
C VAL A 41 15.67 -35.35 -28.24
N ASN A 42 14.62 -35.76 -28.97
CA ASN A 42 13.29 -35.19 -28.87
C ASN A 42 12.30 -36.14 -28.16
N ALA A 43 12.76 -37.28 -27.65
CA ALA A 43 11.94 -38.14 -26.82
C ALA A 43 11.43 -37.33 -25.61
N ALA A 44 10.13 -37.47 -25.30
CA ALA A 44 9.52 -36.70 -24.24
C ALA A 44 8.90 -37.62 -23.19
N GLU A 45 8.79 -37.14 -21.94
CA GLU A 45 7.94 -37.76 -20.91
C GLU A 45 6.45 -37.60 -21.28
N LYS A 46 5.58 -38.21 -20.47
CA LYS A 46 4.12 -38.19 -20.71
C LYS A 46 3.55 -36.76 -20.69
N ASP A 47 4.18 -35.85 -19.96
CA ASP A 47 3.83 -34.45 -19.87
C ASP A 47 4.48 -33.57 -20.95
N GLY A 48 5.13 -34.18 -21.93
CA GLY A 48 5.81 -33.45 -23.01
C GLY A 48 7.19 -32.89 -22.66
N THR A 49 7.70 -33.12 -21.45
CA THR A 49 9.02 -32.63 -21.02
C THR A 49 10.13 -33.39 -21.72
N THR A 50 11.01 -32.67 -22.42
CA THR A 50 12.12 -33.24 -23.24
C THR A 50 13.46 -33.20 -22.48
N PRO A 51 14.50 -33.95 -22.94
CA PRO A 51 15.85 -33.82 -22.38
C PRO A 51 16.38 -32.40 -22.35
N LEU A 52 16.03 -31.57 -23.37
CA LEU A 52 16.47 -30.17 -23.43
C LEU A 52 15.84 -29.33 -22.29
N HIS A 53 14.58 -29.54 -21.89
CA HIS A 53 13.99 -28.88 -20.75
C HIS A 53 14.79 -29.17 -19.46
N TYR A 54 15.10 -30.45 -19.20
CA TYR A 54 15.87 -30.85 -18.03
C TYR A 54 17.31 -30.34 -18.04
N ALA A 55 17.98 -30.41 -19.22
CA ALA A 55 19.33 -29.87 -19.36
C ALA A 55 19.36 -28.36 -19.03
N VAL A 56 18.34 -27.59 -19.45
CA VAL A 56 18.21 -26.17 -19.13
C VAL A 56 17.89 -25.97 -17.66
N TYR A 57 16.97 -26.74 -17.11
CA TYR A 57 16.63 -26.67 -15.69
C TYR A 57 17.84 -26.90 -14.79
N HIS A 58 18.68 -27.89 -15.12
CA HIS A 58 19.93 -28.17 -14.40
C HIS A 58 21.08 -27.23 -14.78
N ASN A 59 20.87 -26.33 -15.74
CA ASN A 59 21.89 -25.44 -16.29
C ASN A 59 23.12 -26.20 -16.82
N ASP A 60 22.88 -27.36 -17.40
CA ASP A 60 23.94 -28.24 -17.96
C ASP A 60 24.32 -27.81 -19.36
N VAL A 61 25.22 -26.83 -19.45
CA VAL A 61 25.62 -26.23 -20.71
C VAL A 61 26.23 -27.25 -21.68
N PRO A 62 27.11 -28.22 -21.26
CA PRO A 62 27.60 -29.26 -22.16
C PRO A 62 26.49 -30.11 -22.78
N LEU A 63 25.52 -30.52 -22.00
CA LEU A 63 24.39 -31.31 -22.47
C LEU A 63 23.47 -30.50 -23.39
N ILE A 64 23.20 -29.23 -23.04
CA ILE A 64 22.43 -28.30 -23.89
C ILE A 64 23.09 -28.19 -25.29
N ASP A 65 24.40 -27.97 -25.34
CA ASP A 65 25.15 -27.87 -26.62
C ASP A 65 25.06 -29.17 -27.41
N ALA A 66 25.21 -30.31 -26.77
CA ALA A 66 25.15 -31.61 -27.43
C ALA A 66 23.73 -31.90 -27.98
N LEU A 67 22.69 -31.61 -27.19
CA LEU A 67 21.30 -31.79 -27.61
C LEU A 67 20.92 -30.89 -28.77
N LEU A 68 21.25 -29.60 -28.71
CA LEU A 68 20.99 -28.64 -29.81
C LEU A 68 21.74 -29.02 -31.10
N LYS A 69 22.99 -29.45 -30.98
CA LYS A 69 23.80 -29.91 -32.12
C LYS A 69 23.22 -31.17 -32.76
N ALA A 70 22.59 -32.04 -31.92
CA ALA A 70 21.95 -33.27 -32.39
C ALA A 70 20.52 -33.02 -32.93
N GLY A 71 20.02 -31.80 -32.93
CA GLY A 71 18.71 -31.41 -33.50
C GLY A 71 17.56 -31.42 -32.49
N ALA A 72 17.84 -31.22 -31.22
CA ALA A 72 16.78 -31.00 -30.25
C ALA A 72 15.94 -29.76 -30.58
N LYS A 73 14.63 -29.88 -30.52
CA LYS A 73 13.68 -28.80 -30.83
C LYS A 73 13.63 -27.81 -29.69
N ALA A 74 13.96 -26.54 -29.94
CA ALA A 74 14.02 -25.48 -28.93
C ALA A 74 12.65 -24.88 -28.56
N ASN A 75 11.57 -25.17 -29.30
CA ASN A 75 10.23 -24.61 -29.13
C ASN A 75 9.18 -25.61 -28.64
N VAL A 76 9.60 -26.73 -28.07
CA VAL A 76 8.66 -27.71 -27.51
C VAL A 76 8.05 -27.12 -26.22
N LEU A 77 6.73 -27.20 -26.09
CA LEU A 77 6.02 -26.90 -24.85
C LEU A 77 5.66 -28.22 -24.18
N ASN A 78 5.85 -28.26 -22.87
CA ASN A 78 5.29 -29.35 -22.06
C ASN A 78 3.84 -29.03 -21.63
N ASP A 79 3.19 -29.97 -20.92
CA ASP A 79 1.80 -29.79 -20.43
C ASP A 79 1.64 -28.67 -19.40
N TYR A 80 2.73 -28.12 -18.87
CA TYR A 80 2.74 -26.93 -18.00
C TYR A 80 2.88 -25.64 -18.82
N GLY A 81 2.95 -25.71 -20.13
CA GLY A 81 3.20 -24.58 -21.02
C GLY A 81 4.63 -24.05 -20.96
N SER A 82 5.56 -24.78 -20.34
CA SER A 82 6.96 -24.36 -20.28
C SER A 82 7.72 -24.78 -21.52
N SER A 83 8.55 -23.89 -22.03
CA SER A 83 9.54 -24.14 -23.10
C SER A 83 10.95 -24.15 -22.50
N PRO A 84 11.95 -24.73 -23.20
CA PRO A 84 13.35 -24.59 -22.78
C PRO A 84 13.77 -23.12 -22.55
N LEU A 85 13.26 -22.18 -23.36
CA LEU A 85 13.57 -20.76 -23.20
C LEU A 85 12.88 -20.15 -21.98
N SER A 86 11.65 -20.59 -21.63
CA SER A 86 10.97 -20.16 -20.39
C SER A 86 11.74 -20.63 -19.16
N GLU A 87 12.22 -21.89 -19.14
CA GLU A 87 13.09 -22.40 -18.08
C GLU A 87 14.41 -21.62 -17.98
N ALA A 88 15.02 -21.29 -19.13
CA ALA A 88 16.24 -20.51 -19.17
C ALA A 88 16.03 -19.08 -18.61
N ALA A 89 14.84 -18.51 -18.80
CA ALA A 89 14.50 -17.21 -18.23
C ALA A 89 14.38 -17.28 -16.67
N VAL A 90 13.89 -18.37 -16.12
CA VAL A 90 13.85 -18.59 -14.67
C VAL A 90 15.25 -18.72 -14.09
N THR A 91 16.12 -19.48 -14.72
CA THR A 91 17.53 -19.64 -14.28
C THR A 91 18.38 -18.39 -14.51
N GLY A 92 17.98 -17.56 -15.47
CA GLY A 92 18.65 -16.30 -15.82
C GLY A 92 20.02 -16.45 -16.49
N ASN A 93 20.39 -17.66 -16.96
CA ASN A 93 21.68 -17.87 -17.63
C ASN A 93 21.67 -17.30 -19.05
N VAL A 94 22.37 -16.18 -19.25
CA VAL A 94 22.42 -15.43 -20.51
C VAL A 94 23.00 -16.29 -21.64
N ASP A 95 24.00 -17.13 -21.37
CA ASP A 95 24.63 -17.96 -22.39
C ASP A 95 23.66 -19.06 -22.85
N VAL A 96 22.90 -19.66 -21.96
CA VAL A 96 21.87 -20.64 -22.30
C VAL A 96 20.75 -19.96 -23.11
N ILE A 97 20.25 -18.79 -22.66
CA ILE A 97 19.26 -18.00 -23.40
C ILE A 97 19.75 -17.72 -24.84
N ARG A 98 21.00 -17.25 -24.98
CA ARG A 98 21.61 -16.97 -26.30
C ARG A 98 21.69 -18.20 -27.18
N LYS A 99 22.08 -19.37 -26.61
CA LYS A 99 22.18 -20.65 -27.35
C LYS A 99 20.79 -21.09 -27.84
N LEU A 100 19.77 -21.04 -26.99
CA LEU A 100 18.42 -21.40 -27.37
C LEU A 100 17.86 -20.47 -28.46
N LEU A 101 18.02 -19.16 -28.31
CA LEU A 101 17.60 -18.18 -29.32
C LEU A 101 18.33 -18.38 -30.64
N LYS A 102 19.63 -18.72 -30.63
CA LYS A 102 20.41 -19.07 -31.83
C LYS A 102 19.92 -20.36 -32.47
N ALA A 103 19.41 -21.31 -31.70
CA ALA A 103 18.80 -22.54 -32.16
C ALA A 103 17.35 -22.37 -32.65
N GLY A 104 16.83 -21.15 -32.67
CA GLY A 104 15.50 -20.81 -33.17
C GLY A 104 14.41 -20.86 -32.14
N ALA A 105 14.74 -20.76 -30.84
CA ALA A 105 13.71 -20.57 -29.80
C ALA A 105 12.98 -19.25 -30.04
N ASP A 106 11.64 -19.26 -29.91
CA ASP A 106 10.82 -18.08 -30.06
C ASP A 106 10.87 -17.26 -28.77
N PRO A 107 11.39 -16.01 -28.81
CA PRO A 107 11.46 -15.14 -27.61
C PRO A 107 10.09 -14.74 -27.08
N ASN A 108 9.02 -14.99 -27.82
CA ASN A 108 7.63 -14.67 -27.45
C ASN A 108 6.81 -15.90 -27.03
N THR A 109 7.45 -17.03 -26.82
CA THR A 109 6.75 -18.22 -26.32
C THR A 109 6.06 -17.91 -25.00
N GLU A 110 4.76 -18.16 -24.93
CA GLU A 110 3.94 -17.95 -23.74
C GLU A 110 3.81 -19.26 -22.95
N ASN A 111 3.85 -19.16 -21.63
CA ASN A 111 3.33 -20.22 -20.76
C ASN A 111 1.79 -20.18 -20.70
N HIS A 112 1.17 -21.07 -19.90
CA HIS A 112 -0.29 -21.11 -19.77
C HIS A 112 -0.91 -19.81 -19.25
N ASP A 113 -0.16 -19.03 -18.45
CA ASP A 113 -0.59 -17.73 -17.93
C ASP A 113 -0.40 -16.60 -18.95
N GLY A 114 0.15 -16.88 -20.12
CA GLY A 114 0.50 -15.87 -21.12
C GLY A 114 1.79 -15.12 -20.83
N GLN A 115 2.62 -15.61 -19.91
CA GLN A 115 3.88 -14.97 -19.55
C GLN A 115 4.96 -15.32 -20.56
N THR A 116 5.72 -14.32 -21.02
CA THR A 116 6.86 -14.50 -21.91
C THR A 116 8.18 -14.55 -21.13
N PRO A 117 9.26 -15.09 -21.73
CA PRO A 117 10.61 -15.06 -21.13
C PRO A 117 11.05 -13.65 -20.71
N LEU A 118 10.73 -12.60 -21.50
CA LEU A 118 11.06 -11.22 -21.15
C LEU A 118 10.35 -10.76 -19.89
N MET A 119 9.09 -11.14 -19.69
CA MET A 119 8.34 -10.81 -18.47
C MET A 119 8.98 -11.46 -17.24
N VAL A 120 9.39 -12.72 -17.33
CA VAL A 120 10.08 -13.42 -16.24
C VAL A 120 11.39 -12.71 -15.89
N ILE A 121 12.21 -12.39 -16.88
CA ILE A 121 13.49 -11.67 -16.70
C ILE A 121 13.27 -10.26 -16.15
N ALA A 122 12.17 -9.58 -16.51
CA ALA A 122 11.88 -8.22 -16.07
C ALA A 122 11.72 -8.10 -14.54
N ARG A 123 11.43 -9.19 -13.83
CA ARG A 123 11.41 -9.25 -12.36
C ARG A 123 12.81 -9.29 -11.74
N THR A 124 13.83 -9.37 -12.54
CA THR A 124 15.21 -9.50 -12.09
C THR A 124 16.07 -8.33 -12.57
N SER A 125 17.29 -8.23 -12.02
CA SER A 125 18.28 -7.26 -12.49
C SER A 125 19.09 -7.75 -13.71
N ASN A 126 18.63 -8.80 -14.39
CA ASN A 126 19.38 -9.41 -15.49
C ASN A 126 19.21 -8.68 -16.84
N ILE A 127 19.83 -7.52 -16.91
CA ILE A 127 19.79 -6.64 -18.08
C ILE A 127 20.39 -7.33 -19.33
N ALA A 128 21.39 -8.18 -19.15
CA ALA A 128 22.03 -8.87 -20.28
C ALA A 128 21.07 -9.86 -20.94
N ALA A 129 20.32 -10.63 -20.14
CA ALA A 129 19.30 -11.55 -20.66
C ALA A 129 18.15 -10.80 -21.36
N ALA A 130 17.68 -9.70 -20.77
CA ALA A 130 16.63 -8.87 -21.37
C ALA A 130 17.07 -8.30 -22.73
N LYS A 131 18.30 -7.78 -22.82
CA LYS A 131 18.86 -7.28 -24.09
C LYS A 131 18.96 -8.38 -25.15
N GLU A 132 19.38 -9.58 -24.78
CA GLU A 132 19.46 -10.71 -25.70
C GLU A 132 18.06 -11.07 -26.26
N LEU A 133 17.04 -11.17 -25.37
CA LEU A 133 15.65 -11.43 -25.76
C LEU A 133 15.11 -10.34 -26.70
N ILE A 134 15.28 -9.07 -26.32
CA ILE A 134 14.78 -7.92 -27.10
C ILE A 134 15.47 -7.87 -28.48
N SER A 135 16.79 -8.10 -28.54
CA SER A 135 17.55 -8.11 -29.82
C SER A 135 17.08 -9.20 -30.79
N ARG A 136 16.41 -10.24 -30.25
CA ARG A 136 15.85 -11.35 -31.04
C ARG A 136 14.36 -11.22 -31.27
N GLY A 137 13.75 -10.06 -30.97
CA GLY A 137 12.38 -9.75 -31.30
C GLY A 137 11.37 -10.05 -30.17
N ALA A 138 11.81 -10.12 -28.92
CA ALA A 138 10.87 -10.18 -27.79
C ALA A 138 9.97 -8.93 -27.80
N LYS A 139 8.64 -9.15 -27.71
CA LYS A 139 7.64 -8.08 -27.65
C LYS A 139 7.65 -7.43 -26.26
N VAL A 140 8.05 -6.16 -26.20
CA VAL A 140 8.22 -5.42 -24.95
C VAL A 140 6.86 -5.16 -24.25
N ASP A 141 5.82 -4.90 -25.04
CA ASP A 141 4.46 -4.61 -24.54
C ASP A 141 3.53 -5.84 -24.56
N HIS A 142 4.11 -7.06 -24.55
CA HIS A 142 3.31 -8.25 -24.39
C HIS A 142 2.56 -8.22 -23.05
N VAL A 143 1.31 -8.73 -23.04
CA VAL A 143 0.37 -8.69 -21.90
C VAL A 143 0.04 -10.12 -21.49
N GLU A 144 0.23 -10.48 -20.22
CA GLU A 144 -0.19 -11.78 -19.70
C GLU A 144 -1.72 -11.84 -19.47
N ARG A 145 -2.27 -13.08 -19.41
CA ARG A 145 -3.72 -13.33 -19.55
C ARG A 145 -4.56 -13.02 -18.30
N TRP A 146 -3.98 -13.06 -17.12
CA TRP A 146 -4.74 -13.00 -15.87
C TRP A 146 -4.96 -11.58 -15.38
N HIS A 147 -3.91 -10.76 -15.42
CA HIS A 147 -3.91 -9.42 -14.84
C HIS A 147 -3.62 -8.33 -15.87
N ASP A 148 -3.49 -8.68 -17.15
CA ASP A 148 -3.09 -7.77 -18.23
C ASP A 148 -1.80 -6.99 -17.90
N GLN A 149 -0.87 -7.64 -17.20
CA GLN A 149 0.40 -7.02 -16.82
C GLN A 149 1.42 -7.12 -17.95
N THR A 150 2.32 -6.13 -18.00
CA THR A 150 3.46 -6.06 -18.93
C THR A 150 4.78 -6.28 -18.20
N ALA A 151 5.85 -6.54 -18.97
CA ALA A 151 7.21 -6.61 -18.44
C ALA A 151 7.60 -5.32 -17.67
N LEU A 152 7.16 -4.15 -18.14
CA LEU A 152 7.42 -2.86 -17.47
C LEU A 152 6.73 -2.75 -16.10
N MET A 153 5.50 -3.24 -15.96
CA MET A 153 4.81 -3.28 -14.68
C MET A 153 5.54 -4.19 -13.69
N TRP A 154 6.01 -5.33 -14.15
CA TRP A 154 6.76 -6.27 -13.31
C TRP A 154 8.12 -5.69 -12.87
N ALA A 155 8.85 -5.06 -13.78
CA ALA A 155 10.09 -4.39 -13.45
C ALA A 155 9.89 -3.26 -12.41
N ALA A 156 8.79 -2.51 -12.54
CA ALA A 156 8.44 -1.45 -11.59
C ALA A 156 8.05 -2.00 -10.21
N ALA A 157 7.25 -3.08 -10.17
CA ALA A 157 6.82 -3.75 -8.95
C ALA A 157 7.97 -4.42 -8.18
N GLU A 158 8.96 -4.94 -8.91
CA GLU A 158 10.13 -5.61 -8.31
C GLU A 158 11.32 -4.66 -8.10
N LYS A 159 11.11 -3.34 -8.25
CA LYS A 159 12.14 -2.30 -8.02
C LYS A 159 13.39 -2.51 -8.88
N GLN A 160 13.22 -2.75 -10.17
CA GLN A 160 14.31 -2.97 -11.12
C GLN A 160 14.54 -1.73 -12.02
N PRO A 161 15.17 -0.64 -11.54
CA PRO A 161 15.23 0.62 -12.26
C PRO A 161 15.94 0.53 -13.60
N GLU A 162 17.06 -0.21 -13.70
CA GLU A 162 17.76 -0.38 -14.97
C GLU A 162 16.95 -1.20 -15.99
N MET A 163 16.10 -2.12 -15.51
CA MET A 163 15.16 -2.85 -16.36
C MET A 163 14.05 -1.93 -16.86
N VAL A 164 13.47 -1.10 -15.96
CA VAL A 164 12.49 -0.06 -16.33
C VAL A 164 13.08 0.84 -17.42
N LYS A 165 14.30 1.34 -17.22
CA LYS A 165 15.01 2.17 -18.21
C LYS A 165 15.19 1.46 -19.55
N LEU A 166 15.63 0.20 -19.53
CA LEU A 166 15.82 -0.61 -20.72
C LEU A 166 14.52 -0.79 -21.49
N LEU A 167 13.43 -1.18 -20.82
CA LEU A 167 12.14 -1.43 -21.45
C LEU A 167 11.57 -0.15 -22.07
N ILE A 168 11.66 0.99 -21.39
CA ILE A 168 11.26 2.30 -21.92
C ILE A 168 12.08 2.66 -23.17
N ALA A 169 13.41 2.46 -23.15
CA ALA A 169 14.28 2.71 -24.30
C ALA A 169 13.93 1.87 -25.52
N HIS A 170 13.26 0.73 -25.31
CA HIS A 170 12.79 -0.16 -26.37
C HIS A 170 11.29 -0.03 -26.64
N GLY A 171 10.67 1.07 -26.24
CA GLY A 171 9.32 1.47 -26.62
C GLY A 171 8.19 0.90 -25.73
N ALA A 172 8.50 0.46 -24.51
CA ALA A 172 7.46 0.05 -23.58
C ALA A 172 6.45 1.18 -23.32
N ASN A 173 5.16 0.86 -23.34
CA ASN A 173 4.11 1.81 -23.01
C ASN A 173 4.06 2.11 -21.51
N VAL A 174 4.58 3.28 -21.13
CA VAL A 174 4.66 3.73 -19.73
C VAL A 174 3.30 4.00 -19.07
N ASN A 175 2.23 4.09 -19.87
CA ASN A 175 0.87 4.36 -19.42
C ASN A 175 -0.07 3.14 -19.58
N SER A 176 0.46 1.96 -19.90
CA SER A 176 -0.33 0.73 -19.95
C SER A 176 -0.98 0.48 -18.59
N ARG A 177 -2.17 -0.14 -18.61
CA ARG A 177 -2.93 -0.48 -17.41
C ARG A 177 -3.05 -1.99 -17.23
N SER A 178 -2.89 -2.45 -16.03
CA SER A 178 -3.28 -3.82 -15.67
C SER A 178 -4.80 -3.99 -15.76
N LYS A 179 -5.27 -5.24 -15.72
CA LYS A 179 -6.68 -5.60 -15.82
C LYS A 179 -7.52 -4.84 -14.82
N LEU A 180 -8.64 -4.32 -15.29
CA LEU A 180 -9.68 -3.76 -14.44
C LEU A 180 -10.50 -4.91 -13.85
N ASN A 181 -10.62 -4.94 -12.55
CA ASN A 181 -11.53 -5.85 -11.87
C ASN A 181 -12.87 -5.14 -11.70
N ASP A 182 -13.89 -5.62 -12.41
CA ASP A 182 -15.26 -5.09 -12.31
C ASP A 182 -15.94 -5.61 -11.02
N TRP A 183 -15.47 -5.10 -9.90
CA TRP A 183 -16.13 -5.33 -8.63
C TRP A 183 -17.19 -4.27 -8.43
N GLN A 184 -18.42 -4.70 -8.11
CA GLN A 184 -19.42 -3.75 -7.61
C GLN A 184 -18.82 -2.99 -6.42
N ARG A 185 -18.74 -1.68 -6.55
CA ARG A 185 -18.35 -0.78 -5.44
C ARG A 185 -19.47 -0.84 -4.40
N MET A 186 -19.28 -1.67 -3.40
CA MET A 186 -20.18 -1.73 -2.25
C MET A 186 -19.62 -0.86 -1.15
N VAL A 187 -20.31 0.22 -0.85
CA VAL A 187 -20.15 0.94 0.42
C VAL A 187 -20.79 0.05 1.49
N THR A 188 -20.08 -0.98 1.92
CA THR A 188 -20.56 -1.82 3.00
C THR A 188 -19.92 -1.40 4.31
N ALA A 189 -20.68 -1.49 5.40
CA ALA A 189 -20.19 -1.33 6.76
C ALA A 189 -19.19 -2.44 7.20
N GLU A 190 -18.87 -3.37 6.32
CA GLU A 190 -17.96 -4.47 6.57
C GLU A 190 -16.57 -4.18 5.99
N PRO A 191 -15.57 -3.87 6.80
CA PRO A 191 -14.21 -3.56 6.31
C PRO A 191 -13.54 -4.72 5.58
N ARG A 192 -14.00 -5.95 5.78
CA ARG A 192 -13.47 -7.16 5.12
C ARG A 192 -13.80 -7.27 3.63
N ALA A 193 -14.85 -6.62 3.17
CA ALA A 193 -15.25 -6.64 1.76
C ALA A 193 -14.39 -5.73 0.87
N GLN A 194 -13.53 -4.91 1.47
CA GLN A 194 -12.78 -3.85 0.79
C GLN A 194 -11.35 -4.25 0.38
N GLY A 195 -10.92 -5.46 0.70
CA GLY A 195 -9.60 -5.98 0.31
C GLY A 195 -9.49 -6.39 -1.16
N ARG A 196 -10.46 -6.03 -2.00
CA ARG A 196 -10.46 -6.35 -3.43
C ARG A 196 -9.71 -5.25 -4.17
N LEU A 197 -8.54 -5.61 -4.71
CA LEU A 197 -7.77 -4.69 -5.54
C LEU A 197 -8.53 -4.39 -6.82
N PRO A 198 -8.78 -3.11 -7.15
CA PRO A 198 -9.55 -2.73 -8.33
C PRO A 198 -8.81 -3.05 -9.64
N GLY A 199 -7.53 -3.32 -9.60
CA GLY A 199 -6.68 -3.43 -10.79
C GLY A 199 -6.45 -2.08 -11.46
N GLY A 200 -6.22 -2.08 -12.77
CA GLY A 200 -6.03 -0.85 -13.54
C GLY A 200 -4.76 -0.06 -13.18
N LEU A 201 -3.79 -0.72 -12.54
CA LEU A 201 -2.55 -0.07 -12.11
C LEU A 201 -1.62 0.17 -13.29
N THR A 202 -1.00 1.35 -13.32
CA THR A 202 0.05 1.69 -14.28
C THR A 202 1.44 1.33 -13.74
N PRO A 203 2.48 1.26 -14.60
CA PRO A 203 3.86 1.09 -14.12
C PRO A 203 4.26 2.13 -13.06
N LEU A 204 3.78 3.40 -13.19
CA LEU A 204 4.06 4.46 -12.23
C LEU A 204 3.37 4.22 -10.88
N LEU A 205 2.13 3.71 -10.87
CA LEU A 205 1.42 3.32 -9.65
C LEU A 205 2.15 2.17 -8.94
N TYR A 206 2.65 1.17 -9.68
CA TYR A 206 3.48 0.11 -9.10
C TYR A 206 4.77 0.69 -8.48
N ALA A 207 5.53 1.49 -9.23
CA ALA A 207 6.77 2.10 -8.75
C ALA A 207 6.56 2.99 -7.51
N ALA A 208 5.46 3.77 -7.49
CA ALA A 208 5.10 4.64 -6.37
C ALA A 208 4.70 3.83 -5.12
N ARG A 209 3.97 2.73 -5.30
CA ARG A 209 3.56 1.84 -4.22
C ARG A 209 4.75 1.16 -3.55
N GLU A 210 5.71 0.73 -4.36
CA GLU A 210 6.91 0.04 -3.87
C GLU A 210 8.02 0.99 -3.41
N GLY A 211 7.89 2.30 -3.65
CA GLY A 211 8.89 3.29 -3.26
C GLY A 211 10.16 3.27 -4.11
N CYS A 212 10.08 2.79 -5.36
CA CYS A 212 11.22 2.77 -6.27
C CYS A 212 11.43 4.16 -6.88
N LEU A 213 12.12 5.06 -6.19
CA LEU A 213 12.35 6.43 -6.66
C LEU A 213 13.04 6.47 -8.04
N GLU A 214 14.05 5.65 -8.29
CA GLU A 214 14.74 5.61 -9.59
C GLU A 214 13.82 5.08 -10.71
N CYS A 215 12.93 4.09 -10.39
CA CYS A 215 11.91 3.66 -11.36
C CYS A 215 10.96 4.81 -11.70
N VAL A 216 10.52 5.57 -10.69
CA VAL A 216 9.64 6.74 -10.89
C VAL A 216 10.31 7.78 -11.77
N LYS A 217 11.60 8.07 -11.55
CA LYS A 217 12.38 9.01 -12.39
C LYS A 217 12.38 8.57 -13.86
N TYR A 218 12.75 7.31 -14.13
CA TYR A 218 12.78 6.82 -15.50
C TYR A 218 11.40 6.79 -16.16
N LEU A 219 10.34 6.50 -15.40
CA LEU A 219 8.97 6.50 -15.92
C LEU A 219 8.51 7.94 -16.28
N ILE A 220 8.79 8.92 -15.42
CA ILE A 220 8.47 10.33 -15.69
C ILE A 220 9.27 10.87 -16.88
N ASP A 221 10.58 10.56 -16.97
CA ASP A 221 11.41 10.90 -18.11
C ASP A 221 10.88 10.26 -19.41
N GLY A 222 10.37 9.03 -19.30
CA GLY A 222 9.68 8.28 -20.36
C GLY A 222 8.28 8.79 -20.69
N LYS A 223 7.81 9.89 -20.07
CA LYS A 223 6.49 10.53 -20.27
C LYS A 223 5.31 9.75 -19.70
N ALA A 224 5.52 9.04 -18.59
CA ALA A 224 4.40 8.53 -17.81
C ALA A 224 3.54 9.71 -17.33
N ASP A 225 2.21 9.55 -17.41
CA ASP A 225 1.27 10.53 -16.86
C ASP A 225 1.32 10.46 -15.33
N VAL A 226 1.87 11.52 -14.72
CA VAL A 226 2.04 11.64 -13.26
C VAL A 226 0.72 11.62 -12.49
N ASN A 227 -0.39 11.92 -13.17
CA ASN A 227 -1.71 12.03 -12.58
C ASN A 227 -2.67 10.88 -12.96
N LEU A 228 -2.18 9.87 -13.65
CA LEU A 228 -3.00 8.74 -14.10
C LEU A 228 -3.35 7.84 -12.91
N GLU A 229 -4.57 8.02 -12.41
CA GLU A 229 -5.11 7.30 -11.26
C GLU A 229 -5.56 5.87 -11.57
N ASP A 230 -5.72 5.07 -10.52
CA ASP A 230 -6.42 3.80 -10.55
C ASP A 230 -7.96 3.99 -10.66
N PRO A 231 -8.78 2.93 -10.76
CA PRO A 231 -10.23 3.04 -10.84
C PRO A 231 -10.91 3.67 -9.62
N GLU A 232 -10.22 3.77 -8.50
CA GLU A 232 -10.71 4.43 -7.27
C GLU A 232 -10.25 5.89 -7.17
N GLY A 233 -9.62 6.41 -8.22
CA GLY A 233 -9.10 7.78 -8.26
C GLY A 233 -7.79 7.95 -7.47
N VAL A 234 -7.17 6.84 -7.04
CA VAL A 234 -5.92 6.90 -6.29
C VAL A 234 -4.78 7.20 -7.24
N THR A 235 -4.18 8.39 -7.10
CA THR A 235 -3.06 8.84 -7.92
C THR A 235 -1.72 8.26 -7.44
N PRO A 236 -0.67 8.25 -8.29
CA PRO A 236 0.68 7.88 -7.84
C PRO A 236 1.16 8.66 -6.61
N LEU A 237 0.77 9.95 -6.49
CA LEU A 237 1.09 10.78 -5.33
C LEU A 237 0.40 10.26 -4.06
N ILE A 238 -0.90 9.96 -4.10
CA ILE A 238 -1.64 9.40 -2.96
C ILE A 238 -1.07 8.03 -2.59
N VAL A 239 -0.77 7.17 -3.58
CA VAL A 239 -0.16 5.85 -3.35
C VAL A 239 1.19 5.99 -2.64
N ALA A 240 2.08 6.86 -3.11
CA ALA A 240 3.37 7.09 -2.49
C ALA A 240 3.23 7.54 -1.02
N ILE A 241 2.35 8.51 -0.76
CA ILE A 241 2.10 9.01 0.60
C ILE A 241 1.57 7.89 1.49
N THR A 242 0.53 7.17 1.06
CA THR A 242 -0.13 6.14 1.88
C THR A 242 0.74 4.91 2.16
N ASN A 243 1.81 4.74 1.39
CA ASN A 243 2.83 3.70 1.62
C ASN A 243 4.12 4.25 2.27
N PHE A 244 4.11 5.49 2.80
CA PHE A 244 5.24 6.13 3.50
C PHE A 244 6.47 6.39 2.61
N HIS A 245 6.29 6.51 1.29
CA HIS A 245 7.35 6.81 0.33
C HIS A 245 7.40 8.32 0.04
N PHE A 246 7.85 9.09 1.04
CA PHE A 246 7.78 10.55 1.00
C PHE A 246 8.79 11.16 0.03
N ASP A 247 9.94 10.52 -0.24
CA ASP A 247 10.88 10.98 -1.27
C ASP A 247 10.31 10.81 -2.68
N VAL A 248 9.55 9.73 -2.91
CA VAL A 248 8.79 9.53 -4.15
C VAL A 248 7.69 10.57 -4.27
N ALA A 249 6.91 10.79 -3.20
CA ALA A 249 5.85 11.80 -3.17
C ALA A 249 6.39 13.20 -3.48
N LYS A 250 7.51 13.59 -2.85
CA LYS A 250 8.20 14.85 -3.13
C LYS A 250 8.59 14.97 -4.60
N TYR A 251 9.21 13.93 -5.16
CA TYR A 251 9.61 13.93 -6.57
C TYR A 251 8.41 14.11 -7.50
N LEU A 252 7.29 13.40 -7.23
CA LEU A 252 6.06 13.54 -8.01
C LEU A 252 5.49 14.97 -7.95
N ILE A 253 5.46 15.61 -6.78
CA ILE A 253 5.03 16.99 -6.60
C ILE A 253 5.92 17.95 -7.40
N GLU A 254 7.25 17.77 -7.36
CA GLU A 254 8.21 18.57 -8.12
C GLU A 254 8.03 18.39 -9.63
N HIS A 255 7.43 17.26 -10.07
CA HIS A 255 7.14 16.96 -11.48
C HIS A 255 5.67 17.09 -11.85
N LYS A 256 4.94 18.01 -11.20
CA LYS A 256 3.58 18.45 -11.55
C LYS A 256 2.47 17.42 -11.21
N ALA A 257 2.68 16.59 -10.21
CA ALA A 257 1.55 15.84 -9.65
C ALA A 257 0.50 16.83 -9.11
N ASP A 258 -0.77 16.58 -9.40
CA ASP A 258 -1.87 17.40 -8.90
C ASP A 258 -2.06 17.17 -7.40
N VAL A 259 -1.70 18.18 -6.61
CA VAL A 259 -1.78 18.15 -5.14
C VAL A 259 -3.21 18.22 -4.60
N ASN A 260 -4.19 18.51 -5.47
CA ASN A 260 -5.61 18.63 -5.13
C ASN A 260 -6.48 17.49 -5.64
N LYS A 261 -5.91 16.57 -6.44
CA LYS A 261 -6.66 15.42 -6.91
C LYS A 261 -6.99 14.49 -5.74
N TRP A 262 -8.23 14.03 -5.65
CA TRP A 262 -8.75 13.25 -4.55
C TRP A 262 -9.26 11.88 -5.02
N ASP A 263 -9.17 10.90 -4.16
CA ASP A 263 -9.66 9.54 -4.42
C ASP A 263 -11.18 9.41 -4.17
N TRP A 264 -11.70 8.22 -4.40
CA TRP A 264 -13.12 7.90 -4.23
C TRP A 264 -13.71 8.33 -2.87
N TRP A 265 -12.89 8.32 -1.80
CA TRP A 265 -13.33 8.73 -0.45
C TRP A 265 -13.19 10.23 -0.22
N GLY A 266 -12.63 10.96 -1.15
CA GLY A 266 -12.35 12.39 -1.03
C GLY A 266 -11.03 12.68 -0.30
N ARG A 267 -10.14 11.67 -0.16
CA ARG A 267 -8.82 11.91 0.42
C ARG A 267 -7.94 12.62 -0.60
N THR A 268 -7.44 13.77 -0.23
CA THR A 268 -6.41 14.48 -0.98
C THR A 268 -5.01 14.04 -0.53
N PRO A 269 -3.95 14.32 -1.31
CA PRO A 269 -2.58 14.14 -0.86
C PRO A 269 -2.30 14.80 0.50
N LEU A 270 -2.82 16.03 0.71
CA LEU A 270 -2.65 16.76 1.97
C LEU A 270 -3.34 16.05 3.15
N TYR A 271 -4.60 15.62 2.96
CA TYR A 271 -5.29 14.84 3.99
C TYR A 271 -4.52 13.59 4.36
N SER A 272 -4.05 12.84 3.35
CA SER A 272 -3.28 11.61 3.55
C SER A 272 -1.96 11.87 4.30
N ALA A 273 -1.24 12.93 3.96
CA ALA A 273 0.01 13.29 4.63
C ALA A 273 -0.21 13.67 6.10
N VAL A 274 -1.27 14.45 6.40
CA VAL A 274 -1.65 14.80 7.78
C VAL A 274 -2.11 13.57 8.57
N ASP A 275 -2.90 12.71 7.94
CA ASP A 275 -3.37 11.47 8.59
C ASP A 275 -2.20 10.56 9.00
N LEU A 276 -1.16 10.50 8.17
CA LEU A 276 0.02 9.69 8.45
C LEU A 276 1.01 10.34 9.43
N ASN A 277 1.10 11.68 9.47
CA ASN A 277 2.01 12.39 10.38
C ASN A 277 1.76 12.06 11.85
N THR A 278 0.54 11.72 12.17
CA THR A 278 0.08 11.45 13.55
C THR A 278 0.12 9.98 13.93
N ILE A 279 0.52 9.11 13.00
CA ILE A 279 0.66 7.69 13.27
C ILE A 279 2.07 7.46 13.81
N PRO A 280 2.21 6.96 15.05
CA PRO A 280 3.53 6.60 15.55
C PRO A 280 4.10 5.53 14.65
N HIS A 281 5.11 5.90 13.86
CA HIS A 281 5.87 5.01 12.98
C HIS A 281 5.00 3.96 12.29
N GLY A 282 4.01 4.49 11.56
CA GLY A 282 3.10 3.78 10.72
C GLY A 282 2.51 2.54 11.35
N GLY A 283 1.40 2.48 11.90
CA GLY A 283 0.69 1.30 12.43
C GLY A 283 1.27 -0.08 12.06
N ARG A 284 2.50 -0.11 11.58
CA ARG A 284 3.44 -1.21 11.36
C ARG A 284 4.75 -0.80 12.00
N PRO A 285 5.00 -1.17 13.27
CA PRO A 285 6.22 -0.83 13.99
C PRO A 285 7.50 -1.36 13.35
N ASP A 286 7.37 -2.22 12.38
CA ASP A 286 8.43 -2.95 11.70
C ASP A 286 8.94 -2.30 10.41
N MET A 287 8.33 -1.22 9.92
CA MET A 287 8.77 -0.56 8.70
C MET A 287 8.80 0.97 8.84
N PRO A 288 9.82 1.53 9.52
CA PRO A 288 10.06 2.96 9.49
C PRO A 288 10.34 3.40 8.05
N SER A 289 9.81 4.56 7.65
CA SER A 289 10.23 5.16 6.39
C SER A 289 11.72 5.45 6.43
N LEU A 290 12.46 4.97 5.44
CA LEU A 290 13.89 5.26 5.25
C LEU A 290 14.12 6.55 4.46
N ASP A 291 13.05 7.24 4.10
CA ASP A 291 13.08 8.45 3.29
C ASP A 291 13.69 9.62 4.07
N ARG A 292 14.33 10.51 3.35
CA ARG A 292 14.92 11.75 3.90
C ARG A 292 13.84 12.81 4.16
N THR A 293 12.78 12.79 3.37
CA THR A 293 11.63 13.69 3.52
C THR A 293 10.75 13.20 4.65
N THR A 294 10.47 14.06 5.63
CA THR A 294 9.51 13.75 6.69
C THR A 294 8.09 14.05 6.25
N SER A 295 7.10 13.44 6.93
CA SER A 295 5.69 13.74 6.68
C SER A 295 5.37 15.23 6.86
N LEU A 296 5.93 15.88 7.89
CA LEU A 296 5.73 17.32 8.13
C LEU A 296 6.32 18.19 7.02
N GLN A 297 7.51 17.83 6.51
CA GLN A 297 8.11 18.51 5.34
C GLN A 297 7.24 18.32 4.09
N LEU A 298 6.63 17.16 3.94
CA LEU A 298 5.72 16.89 2.82
C LEU A 298 4.43 17.69 2.94
N ILE A 299 3.85 17.84 4.15
CA ILE A 299 2.69 18.71 4.42
C ILE A 299 3.02 20.14 4.01
N GLN A 300 4.16 20.68 4.44
CA GLN A 300 4.61 22.01 4.06
C GLN A 300 4.72 22.14 2.54
N LEU A 301 5.39 21.18 1.86
CA LEU A 301 5.56 21.21 0.41
C LEU A 301 4.21 21.18 -0.33
N LEU A 302 3.27 20.35 0.10
CA LEU A 302 1.93 20.28 -0.48
C LEU A 302 1.21 21.63 -0.38
N LEU A 303 1.24 22.26 0.80
CA LEU A 303 0.64 23.56 1.05
C LEU A 303 1.31 24.66 0.21
N ASP A 304 2.65 24.69 0.13
CA ASP A 304 3.41 25.62 -0.70
C ASP A 304 3.09 25.49 -2.21
N ARG A 305 2.66 24.31 -2.63
CA ARG A 305 2.24 24.01 -4.01
C ARG A 305 0.73 24.18 -4.23
N GLY A 306 0.01 24.76 -3.27
CA GLY A 306 -1.39 25.13 -3.39
C GLY A 306 -2.37 23.98 -3.09
N ALA A 307 -1.98 23.01 -2.27
CA ALA A 307 -2.93 22.04 -1.76
C ALA A 307 -4.01 22.72 -0.93
N ASN A 308 -5.28 22.38 -1.17
CA ASN A 308 -6.41 22.97 -0.47
C ASN A 308 -6.50 22.43 0.98
N PRO A 309 -6.25 23.29 2.01
CA PRO A 309 -6.30 22.85 3.40
C PRO A 309 -7.73 22.58 3.90
N ASN A 310 -8.74 23.00 3.12
CA ASN A 310 -10.16 22.91 3.44
C ASN A 310 -10.89 21.77 2.70
N ALA A 311 -10.14 20.92 2.00
CA ALA A 311 -10.72 19.75 1.34
C ALA A 311 -11.34 18.81 2.37
N GLN A 312 -12.60 18.40 2.13
CA GLN A 312 -13.35 17.54 3.04
C GLN A 312 -13.51 16.13 2.48
N LEU A 313 -13.44 15.12 3.36
CA LEU A 313 -13.76 13.75 3.01
C LEU A 313 -15.21 13.65 2.47
N LYS A 314 -15.40 12.85 1.43
CA LYS A 314 -16.69 12.62 0.76
C LYS A 314 -17.41 11.40 1.28
N LEU A 315 -16.66 10.37 1.68
CA LEU A 315 -17.15 9.10 2.19
C LEU A 315 -16.34 8.69 3.43
N PHE A 316 -16.83 7.66 4.13
CA PHE A 316 -16.04 7.03 5.18
C PHE A 316 -14.78 6.40 4.59
N PRO A 317 -13.59 6.71 5.11
CA PRO A 317 -12.37 6.06 4.66
C PRO A 317 -12.43 4.54 4.87
N PRO A 318 -11.92 3.72 3.92
CA PRO A 318 -12.12 2.26 3.92
C PRO A 318 -11.58 1.55 5.16
N TYR A 319 -10.52 2.05 5.76
CA TYR A 319 -9.91 1.49 6.96
C TYR A 319 -10.56 1.96 8.27
N ARG A 320 -11.58 2.85 8.17
CA ARG A 320 -12.35 3.40 9.30
C ARG A 320 -13.85 3.21 9.13
N ALA A 321 -14.25 2.37 8.18
CA ALA A 321 -15.63 2.17 7.75
C ALA A 321 -16.47 1.30 8.72
N LEU A 322 -16.09 1.21 9.98
CA LEU A 322 -17.01 0.80 11.01
C LEU A 322 -18.00 1.95 11.20
N GLY A 323 -19.25 1.77 10.79
CA GLY A 323 -20.28 2.76 11.05
C GLY A 323 -20.37 3.11 12.55
N PRO A 324 -21.02 4.23 12.90
CA PRO A 324 -21.18 4.67 14.29
C PRO A 324 -21.69 3.58 15.23
N ASP A 325 -22.45 2.64 14.68
CA ASP A 325 -23.05 1.53 15.43
C ASP A 325 -22.05 0.43 15.83
N ARG A 326 -20.84 0.45 15.28
CA ARG A 326 -19.80 -0.57 15.47
C ARG A 326 -18.48 -0.01 16.00
N GLY A 327 -18.47 1.18 16.58
CA GLY A 327 -17.27 1.82 17.12
C GLY A 327 -16.40 2.50 16.08
N GLY A 328 -16.98 2.94 14.95
CA GLY A 328 -16.29 3.75 13.95
C GLY A 328 -15.94 5.13 14.48
N ASP A 329 -14.82 5.68 14.01
CA ASP A 329 -14.37 7.01 14.37
C ASP A 329 -15.32 8.08 13.83
N GLN A 330 -16.20 8.60 14.68
CA GLN A 330 -17.19 9.61 14.32
C GLN A 330 -16.57 10.96 13.96
N MET A 331 -15.35 11.21 14.41
CA MET A 331 -14.64 12.45 14.13
C MET A 331 -14.07 12.45 12.72
N LEU A 332 -13.49 11.31 12.28
CA LEU A 332 -12.84 11.17 10.99
C LEU A 332 -13.77 10.56 9.93
N THR A 333 -14.87 11.23 9.69
CA THR A 333 -15.94 10.83 8.79
C THR A 333 -16.14 11.84 7.65
N ILE A 334 -17.28 11.73 6.93
CA ILE A 334 -17.68 12.68 5.89
C ILE A 334 -17.57 14.11 6.42
N GLY A 335 -16.97 14.98 5.64
CA GLY A 335 -16.74 16.38 6.02
C GLY A 335 -15.46 16.63 6.82
N ALA A 336 -14.74 15.60 7.26
CA ALA A 336 -13.49 15.81 8.00
C ALA A 336 -12.45 16.48 7.10
N THR A 337 -11.82 17.55 7.63
CA THR A 337 -10.76 18.32 6.99
C THR A 337 -9.37 17.85 7.47
N PRO A 338 -8.27 18.20 6.78
CA PRO A 338 -6.92 18.01 7.30
C PRO A 338 -6.73 18.65 8.69
N LEU A 339 -7.29 19.86 8.91
CA LEU A 339 -7.21 20.56 10.20
C LEU A 339 -7.93 19.78 11.33
N LEU A 340 -9.12 19.26 11.05
CA LEU A 340 -9.85 18.43 12.00
C LEU A 340 -9.06 17.17 12.36
N ARG A 341 -8.42 16.55 11.35
CA ARG A 341 -7.57 15.36 11.57
C ARG A 341 -6.35 15.67 12.44
N ALA A 342 -5.64 16.78 12.15
CA ALA A 342 -4.50 17.23 12.94
C ALA A 342 -4.90 17.57 14.39
N ALA A 343 -6.01 18.27 14.57
CA ALA A 343 -6.53 18.64 15.89
C ALA A 343 -6.92 17.41 16.73
N LYS A 344 -7.54 16.40 16.10
CA LYS A 344 -7.84 15.14 16.79
C LYS A 344 -6.59 14.46 17.33
N ALA A 345 -5.49 14.54 16.57
CA ALA A 345 -4.23 13.91 16.98
C ALA A 345 -3.38 14.74 17.95
N GLY A 346 -3.73 16.01 18.19
CA GLY A 346 -2.88 16.92 18.95
C GLY A 346 -1.61 17.34 18.21
N ASP A 347 -1.66 17.36 16.86
CA ASP A 347 -0.50 17.65 16.01
C ASP A 347 -0.31 19.17 15.84
N ALA A 348 0.19 19.83 16.88
CA ALA A 348 0.39 21.28 16.87
C ALA A 348 1.27 21.76 15.71
N PRO A 349 2.36 21.09 15.30
CA PRO A 349 3.13 21.46 14.11
C PRO A 349 2.30 21.45 12.83
N ALA A 350 1.51 20.42 12.56
CA ALA A 350 0.66 20.38 11.37
C ALA A 350 -0.48 21.41 11.45
N ILE A 351 -1.09 21.63 12.63
CA ILE A 351 -2.08 22.68 12.84
C ILE A 351 -1.50 24.06 12.47
N LYS A 352 -0.30 24.40 12.93
CA LYS A 352 0.38 25.67 12.61
C LYS A 352 0.55 25.85 11.10
N LEU A 353 0.99 24.80 10.39
CA LEU A 353 1.16 24.84 8.94
C LEU A 353 -0.17 25.04 8.22
N LEU A 354 -1.19 24.29 8.60
CA LEU A 354 -2.52 24.36 7.99
C LEU A 354 -3.15 25.75 8.18
N LEU A 355 -3.10 26.30 9.40
CA LEU A 355 -3.60 27.64 9.70
C LEU A 355 -2.86 28.73 8.94
N ALA A 356 -1.52 28.63 8.82
CA ALA A 356 -0.71 29.57 8.06
C ALA A 356 -1.08 29.61 6.56
N HIS A 357 -1.69 28.53 6.05
CA HIS A 357 -2.14 28.39 4.66
C HIS A 357 -3.67 28.50 4.50
N GLY A 358 -4.37 29.07 5.47
CA GLY A 358 -5.79 29.38 5.34
C GLY A 358 -6.75 28.24 5.63
N ALA A 359 -6.35 27.29 6.49
CA ALA A 359 -7.30 26.30 7.00
C ALA A 359 -8.38 26.98 7.82
N ASP A 360 -9.64 26.67 7.52
CA ASP A 360 -10.81 27.22 8.20
C ASP A 360 -11.12 26.41 9.48
N VAL A 361 -10.99 27.06 10.62
CA VAL A 361 -11.23 26.50 11.95
C VAL A 361 -12.70 26.19 12.23
N SER A 362 -13.61 26.75 11.42
CA SER A 362 -15.06 26.60 11.61
C SER A 362 -15.67 25.41 10.85
N LEU A 363 -14.93 24.80 9.89
CA LEU A 363 -15.44 23.73 9.06
C LEU A 363 -15.71 22.46 9.88
N PRO A 364 -16.97 22.06 10.04
CA PRO A 364 -17.31 20.84 10.76
C PRO A 364 -17.35 19.61 9.86
N ASN A 365 -17.33 18.43 10.47
CA ASN A 365 -17.73 17.20 9.78
C ASN A 365 -19.29 17.11 9.71
N ILE A 366 -19.80 16.02 9.11
CA ILE A 366 -21.26 15.78 8.95
C ILE A 366 -22.06 15.82 10.27
N TYR A 367 -21.40 15.61 11.41
CA TYR A 367 -22.02 15.64 12.72
C TYR A 367 -21.86 17.00 13.43
N GLY A 368 -21.41 18.02 12.74
CA GLY A 368 -21.18 19.35 13.32
C GLY A 368 -19.94 19.44 14.21
N MET A 369 -19.11 18.42 14.22
CA MET A 369 -17.90 18.39 15.05
C MET A 369 -16.80 19.22 14.41
N THR A 370 -16.28 20.20 15.17
CA THR A 370 -15.25 21.16 14.73
C THR A 370 -13.85 20.73 15.16
N PRO A 371 -12.78 21.34 14.59
CA PRO A 371 -11.41 21.09 15.03
C PRO A 371 -11.17 21.30 16.53
N VAL A 372 -11.79 22.32 17.16
CA VAL A 372 -11.63 22.58 18.60
C VAL A 372 -12.26 21.46 19.45
N MET A 373 -13.41 20.92 19.04
CA MET A 373 -14.00 19.75 19.69
C MET A 373 -13.09 18.54 19.56
N ALA A 374 -12.49 18.33 18.40
CA ALA A 374 -11.54 17.25 18.17
C ALA A 374 -10.31 17.38 19.06
N ALA A 375 -9.78 18.61 19.21
CA ALA A 375 -8.68 18.91 20.11
C ALA A 375 -9.05 18.63 21.58
N ALA A 376 -10.27 19.01 22.01
CA ALA A 376 -10.75 18.83 23.36
C ALA A 376 -11.09 17.37 23.74
N GLY A 377 -10.93 16.40 22.83
CA GLY A 377 -11.05 14.99 23.16
C GLY A 377 -12.34 14.33 22.70
N VAL A 378 -13.17 14.96 21.89
CA VAL A 378 -14.31 14.26 21.26
C VAL A 378 -13.77 13.06 20.48
N GLY A 379 -14.33 11.87 20.75
CA GLY A 379 -13.92 10.62 20.13
C GLY A 379 -12.61 10.04 20.66
N SER A 380 -12.03 10.55 21.75
CA SER A 380 -10.77 10.02 22.33
C SER A 380 -10.92 8.65 22.98
N ASN A 381 -12.14 8.28 23.40
CA ASN A 381 -12.45 6.96 23.97
C ASN A 381 -12.74 5.90 22.90
N GLU A 382 -12.86 6.29 21.66
CA GLU A 382 -12.99 5.35 20.57
C GLU A 382 -11.59 4.82 20.23
N ILE A 383 -11.50 3.50 20.09
CA ILE A 383 -10.26 2.83 19.74
C ILE A 383 -9.74 3.47 18.45
N ASP A 384 -8.82 4.41 18.59
CA ASP A 384 -8.00 4.82 17.49
C ASP A 384 -7.14 3.59 17.14
N THR A 385 -7.57 2.86 16.12
CA THR A 385 -6.91 1.65 15.66
C THR A 385 -5.43 1.85 15.31
N ARG A 386 -4.93 3.08 15.46
CA ARG A 386 -3.58 3.51 15.15
C ARG A 386 -2.74 3.93 16.35
N GLY A 387 -3.22 3.68 17.56
CA GLY A 387 -2.36 3.47 18.74
C GLY A 387 -1.71 4.67 19.38
N ARG A 388 -2.06 5.93 19.04
CA ARG A 388 -1.57 7.10 19.79
C ARG A 388 -2.74 7.87 20.41
N PHE A 389 -2.68 8.00 21.73
CA PHE A 389 -3.54 8.95 22.46
C PHE A 389 -2.77 10.28 22.60
N LYS A 390 -3.42 11.40 22.27
CA LYS A 390 -2.85 12.71 22.58
C LYS A 390 -2.88 12.96 24.10
N THR A 391 -1.89 13.68 24.58
CA THR A 391 -1.83 14.14 25.97
C THR A 391 -2.71 15.37 26.16
N GLN A 392 -3.07 15.69 27.44
CA GLN A 392 -3.78 16.93 27.75
C GLN A 392 -2.97 18.17 27.31
N GLN A 393 -1.65 18.15 27.46
CA GLN A 393 -0.79 19.24 27.03
C GLN A 393 -0.84 19.46 25.49
N GLU A 394 -0.80 18.39 24.70
CA GLU A 394 -0.96 18.47 23.22
C GLU A 394 -2.35 18.96 22.84
N ALA A 395 -3.38 18.60 23.63
CA ALA A 395 -4.74 19.10 23.46
C ALA A 395 -4.83 20.61 23.72
N VAL A 396 -4.29 21.09 24.85
CA VAL A 396 -4.22 22.52 25.21
C VAL A 396 -3.48 23.32 24.14
N GLU A 397 -2.25 22.90 23.72
CA GLU A 397 -1.53 23.58 22.65
C GLU A 397 -2.35 23.67 21.35
N SER A 398 -3.08 22.60 21.03
CA SER A 398 -3.96 22.58 19.84
C SER A 398 -5.13 23.53 19.96
N ILE A 399 -5.79 23.59 21.14
CA ILE A 399 -6.92 24.48 21.41
C ILE A 399 -6.47 25.93 21.34
N ASP A 400 -5.36 26.28 21.98
CA ASP A 400 -4.78 27.63 21.92
C ASP A 400 -4.55 28.12 20.48
N LEU A 401 -3.97 27.26 19.65
CA LEU A 401 -3.74 27.58 18.23
C LEU A 401 -5.05 27.80 17.47
N LEU A 402 -6.05 26.96 17.69
CA LEU A 402 -7.34 27.05 17.03
C LEU A 402 -8.15 28.26 17.50
N VAL A 403 -8.18 28.53 18.80
CA VAL A 403 -8.87 29.71 19.38
C VAL A 403 -8.22 31.01 18.92
N LYS A 404 -6.87 31.05 18.90
CA LYS A 404 -6.14 32.22 18.36
C LYS A 404 -6.47 32.46 16.87
N ALA A 405 -6.82 31.41 16.13
CA ALA A 405 -7.26 31.48 14.74
C ALA A 405 -8.77 31.74 14.60
N GLY A 406 -9.52 31.92 15.71
CA GLY A 406 -10.94 32.29 15.73
C GLY A 406 -11.91 31.12 15.89
N ALA A 407 -11.48 29.95 16.38
CA ALA A 407 -12.40 28.83 16.66
C ALA A 407 -13.38 29.18 17.76
N ASP A 408 -14.66 28.80 17.54
CA ASP A 408 -15.71 28.90 18.58
C ASP A 408 -15.64 27.73 19.55
N VAL A 409 -15.26 28.00 20.79
CA VAL A 409 -15.19 27.01 21.88
C VAL A 409 -16.54 26.54 22.37
N ASN A 410 -17.62 27.30 22.08
CA ASN A 410 -19.00 27.04 22.50
C ASN A 410 -19.86 26.33 21.44
N GLY A 411 -19.27 26.01 20.30
CA GLY A 411 -19.93 25.24 19.24
C GLY A 411 -20.50 23.91 19.78
N HIS A 412 -21.60 23.46 19.19
CA HIS A 412 -22.28 22.21 19.55
C HIS A 412 -22.24 21.21 18.39
N ASP A 413 -22.01 19.94 18.68
CA ASP A 413 -22.24 18.92 17.67
C ASP A 413 -23.74 18.78 17.36
N THR A 414 -24.06 18.38 16.11
CA THR A 414 -25.46 18.31 15.65
C THR A 414 -26.19 17.06 16.14
N ARG A 415 -25.50 16.05 16.61
CA ARG A 415 -26.08 14.78 17.06
C ARG A 415 -26.49 14.80 18.53
N THR A 416 -25.58 15.16 19.41
CA THR A 416 -25.78 15.15 20.83
C THR A 416 -26.00 16.53 21.43
N GLY A 417 -25.56 17.58 20.74
CA GLY A 417 -25.54 18.94 21.31
C GLY A 417 -24.36 19.18 22.23
N SER A 418 -23.40 18.26 22.29
CA SER A 418 -22.25 18.39 23.20
C SER A 418 -21.26 19.44 22.68
N THR A 419 -20.59 20.11 23.61
CA THR A 419 -19.51 21.07 23.36
C THR A 419 -18.15 20.44 23.62
N ALA A 420 -17.08 21.19 23.34
CA ALA A 420 -15.72 20.83 23.72
C ALA A 420 -15.57 20.53 25.23
N LEU A 421 -16.23 21.31 26.09
CA LEU A 421 -16.23 21.09 27.55
C LEU A 421 -16.87 19.77 27.96
N HIS A 422 -17.96 19.35 27.33
CA HIS A 422 -18.58 18.05 27.62
C HIS A 422 -17.58 16.89 27.32
N ALA A 423 -16.83 16.99 26.25
CA ALA A 423 -15.83 15.96 25.90
C ALA A 423 -14.64 15.96 26.87
N ALA A 424 -14.09 17.12 27.19
CA ALA A 424 -13.01 17.25 28.16
C ALA A 424 -13.41 16.72 29.56
N ALA A 425 -14.65 17.02 30.00
CA ALA A 425 -15.20 16.55 31.27
C ALA A 425 -15.42 15.02 31.26
N LEU A 426 -15.94 14.46 30.16
CA LEU A 426 -16.15 13.03 30.04
C LEU A 426 -14.83 12.24 30.08
N ASN A 427 -13.73 12.84 29.64
CA ASN A 427 -12.38 12.23 29.61
C ASN A 427 -11.57 12.51 30.89
N GLY A 428 -12.11 13.31 31.84
CA GLY A 428 -11.36 13.70 33.03
C GLY A 428 -10.17 14.62 32.75
N TRP A 429 -10.23 15.45 31.71
CA TRP A 429 -9.12 16.30 31.24
C TRP A 429 -9.14 17.68 31.89
N ASP A 430 -8.66 17.75 33.12
CA ASP A 430 -8.71 18.93 33.97
C ASP A 430 -7.98 20.15 33.37
N ASP A 431 -6.82 19.93 32.73
CA ASP A 431 -6.07 21.05 32.15
C ASP A 431 -6.76 21.59 30.88
N VAL A 432 -7.38 20.72 30.09
CA VAL A 432 -8.19 21.13 28.94
C VAL A 432 -9.44 21.91 29.39
N ILE A 433 -10.08 21.51 30.48
CA ILE A 433 -11.24 22.25 31.06
C ILE A 433 -10.81 23.66 31.48
N LYS A 434 -9.71 23.79 32.23
CA LYS A 434 -9.17 25.09 32.63
C LYS A 434 -8.89 25.98 31.43
N ASP A 435 -8.27 25.44 30.42
CA ASP A 435 -7.90 26.15 29.18
C ASP A 435 -9.15 26.61 28.42
N LEU A 436 -10.12 25.73 28.18
CA LEU A 436 -11.38 26.08 27.53
C LEU A 436 -12.13 27.18 28.29
N VAL A 437 -12.15 27.11 29.61
CA VAL A 437 -12.79 28.11 30.46
C VAL A 437 -12.03 29.45 30.41
N ALA A 438 -10.72 29.45 30.39
CA ALA A 438 -9.90 30.64 30.14
C ALA A 438 -10.25 31.32 28.81
N HIS A 439 -10.62 30.52 27.80
CA HIS A 439 -11.13 30.96 26.51
C HIS A 439 -12.64 31.22 26.45
N ASN A 440 -13.33 31.40 27.62
CA ASN A 440 -14.75 31.70 27.77
C ASN A 440 -15.71 30.58 27.33
N ALA A 441 -15.34 29.32 27.46
CA ALA A 441 -16.26 28.21 27.28
C ALA A 441 -17.31 28.19 28.40
N ASP A 442 -18.58 27.94 28.05
CA ASP A 442 -19.70 27.97 28.99
C ASP A 442 -19.82 26.65 29.77
N LEU A 443 -19.46 26.67 31.05
CA LEU A 443 -19.58 25.54 31.97
C LEU A 443 -21.05 25.11 32.22
N ARG A 444 -22.05 25.94 31.87
CA ARG A 444 -23.47 25.64 31.99
C ARG A 444 -24.13 25.20 30.71
N ALA A 445 -23.34 25.09 29.64
CA ALA A 445 -23.83 24.58 28.35
C ALA A 445 -24.56 23.25 28.53
N GLN A 446 -25.69 23.07 27.87
CA GLN A 446 -26.47 21.85 27.96
C GLN A 446 -26.46 21.11 26.60
N ASP A 447 -26.29 19.82 26.68
CA ASP A 447 -26.51 18.94 25.53
C ASP A 447 -28.02 18.78 25.22
N LYS A 448 -28.38 18.05 24.14
CA LYS A 448 -29.80 17.82 23.80
C LYS A 448 -30.63 17.07 24.84
N ARG A 449 -29.98 16.49 25.84
CA ARG A 449 -30.62 15.81 26.97
C ARG A 449 -30.67 16.68 28.22
N GLY A 450 -30.24 17.94 28.12
CA GLY A 450 -30.14 18.88 29.24
C GLY A 450 -28.99 18.58 30.20
N LYS A 451 -27.98 17.79 29.74
CA LYS A 451 -26.81 17.46 30.57
C LYS A 451 -25.72 18.50 30.37
N THR A 452 -25.07 18.83 31.48
CA THR A 452 -23.95 19.79 31.53
C THR A 452 -22.58 19.07 31.46
N PRO A 453 -21.48 19.82 31.30
CA PRO A 453 -20.13 19.24 31.45
C PRO A 453 -19.92 18.57 32.82
N LEU A 454 -20.49 19.12 33.90
CA LEU A 454 -20.47 18.48 35.23
C LEU A 454 -21.13 17.09 35.21
N ASP A 455 -22.30 16.98 34.57
CA ASP A 455 -23.01 15.70 34.45
C ASP A 455 -22.17 14.69 33.62
N SER A 456 -21.40 15.18 32.66
CA SER A 456 -20.50 14.36 31.87
C SER A 456 -19.35 13.79 32.71
N ALA A 457 -18.71 14.62 33.56
CA ALA A 457 -17.67 14.19 34.49
C ALA A 457 -18.19 13.17 35.52
N MET A 458 -19.42 13.36 36.01
CA MET A 458 -20.05 12.51 37.03
C MET A 458 -20.71 11.25 36.45
N GLY A 459 -20.47 10.91 35.20
CA GLY A 459 -21.02 9.71 34.56
C GLY A 459 -22.53 9.73 34.34
N ARG A 460 -23.18 10.88 34.58
CA ARG A 460 -24.65 11.05 34.44
C ARG A 460 -25.09 11.23 32.99
N ALA A 461 -24.13 11.39 32.07
CA ALA A 461 -24.39 11.66 30.65
C ALA A 461 -24.88 10.45 29.86
N GLY A 462 -24.88 9.25 30.41
CA GLY A 462 -25.47 8.02 29.88
C GLY A 462 -24.98 7.68 28.46
N GLY A 463 -23.89 6.96 28.34
CA GLY A 463 -23.41 6.39 27.07
C GLY A 463 -24.18 5.12 26.69
N HIS A 464 -24.74 5.05 25.49
CA HIS A 464 -25.23 3.79 24.92
C HIS A 464 -24.09 3.07 24.21
N GLY A 465 -23.20 2.42 24.98
CA GLY A 465 -22.26 1.43 24.42
C GLY A 465 -22.96 0.06 24.41
N ARG A 466 -23.09 -0.56 23.24
CA ARG A 466 -23.34 -2.01 23.11
C ARG A 466 -22.11 -2.78 23.57
N GLY A 467 -21.94 -2.95 24.87
CA GLY A 467 -20.80 -3.69 25.40
C GLY A 467 -20.33 -3.20 26.75
N GLY A 468 -21.27 -2.91 27.70
CA GLY A 468 -20.94 -2.85 29.14
C GLY A 468 -19.74 -1.95 29.50
N THR A 469 -19.49 -0.87 28.77
CA THR A 469 -18.48 0.10 29.17
C THR A 469 -18.99 0.76 30.46
N THR A 470 -18.36 0.45 31.57
CA THR A 470 -18.46 1.20 32.81
C THR A 470 -18.19 2.66 32.48
N ILE A 471 -19.22 3.52 32.74
CA ILE A 471 -19.02 4.96 32.61
C ILE A 471 -18.03 5.32 33.71
N GLU A 472 -16.86 5.79 33.32
CA GLU A 472 -15.85 6.23 34.26
C GLU A 472 -16.32 7.54 34.88
N VAL A 473 -16.33 7.60 36.21
CA VAL A 473 -16.70 8.79 36.99
C VAL A 473 -15.41 9.51 37.35
N HIS A 474 -15.29 10.77 36.94
CA HIS A 474 -14.14 11.61 37.25
C HIS A 474 -14.48 12.60 38.36
N GLU A 475 -14.52 12.13 39.64
CA GLU A 475 -14.90 12.93 40.77
C GLU A 475 -14.03 14.19 40.94
N ALA A 476 -12.70 14.08 40.73
CA ALA A 476 -11.81 15.23 40.83
C ALA A 476 -12.14 16.30 39.77
N THR A 477 -12.46 15.89 38.56
CA THR A 477 -12.93 16.79 37.50
C THR A 477 -14.27 17.41 37.81
N GLY A 478 -15.20 16.66 38.39
CA GLY A 478 -16.47 17.19 38.89
C GLY A 478 -16.28 18.30 39.94
N GLN A 479 -15.43 18.06 40.94
CA GLN A 479 -15.06 19.05 41.95
C GLN A 479 -14.38 20.30 41.35
N LEU A 480 -13.53 20.11 40.36
CA LEU A 480 -12.91 21.22 39.60
C LEU A 480 -13.99 22.07 38.91
N ILE A 481 -14.93 21.46 38.21
CA ILE A 481 -16.01 22.18 37.51
C ILE A 481 -16.89 22.92 38.51
N GLU A 482 -17.28 22.31 39.67
CA GLU A 482 -18.05 22.97 40.73
C GLU A 482 -17.31 24.19 41.29
N LYS A 483 -16.01 24.07 41.55
CA LYS A 483 -15.16 25.19 41.99
C LYS A 483 -15.11 26.33 40.98
N LEU A 484 -14.97 26.01 39.67
CA LEU A 484 -14.95 27.02 38.60
C LEU A 484 -16.34 27.70 38.46
N LEU A 485 -17.43 26.96 38.64
CA LEU A 485 -18.79 27.52 38.64
C LEU A 485 -19.04 28.47 39.82
N ALA A 486 -18.46 28.16 41.01
CA ALA A 486 -18.61 28.98 42.22
C ALA A 486 -17.73 30.25 42.15
N ASN A 487 -16.62 30.25 41.44
CA ASN A 487 -15.69 31.39 41.37
C ASN A 487 -15.21 31.67 39.96
N PRO A 488 -16.04 32.28 39.09
CA PRO A 488 -15.73 32.53 37.68
C PRO A 488 -14.49 33.44 37.43
N GLN A 489 -14.09 34.24 38.46
CA GLN A 489 -12.90 35.12 38.33
C GLN A 489 -11.59 34.33 38.46
N GLN A 490 -11.56 33.23 39.19
CA GLN A 490 -10.37 32.33 39.22
C GLN A 490 -10.15 31.59 37.91
N ALA A 491 -11.22 31.37 37.15
CA ALA A 491 -11.15 30.71 35.86
C ALA A 491 -10.39 31.50 34.76
N ARG A 492 -10.30 32.83 34.94
CA ARG A 492 -9.58 33.74 34.01
C ARG A 492 -8.13 34.00 34.44
N ALA A 493 -7.69 33.40 35.54
CA ALA A 493 -6.36 33.61 36.11
C ALA A 493 -5.38 32.42 35.84
N PHE A 494 -5.84 31.42 35.13
CA PHE A 494 -5.05 30.30 34.62
C PHE A 494 -4.70 30.53 33.13
#